data_36561b1953897029a2e032ac0da20cb7
#
_entry.id   36561b1953897029a2e032ac0da20cb7
#
_cell.length_a   1.000
_cell.length_b   1.000
_cell.length_c   1.000
_cell.angle_alpha   90.00
_cell.angle_beta   90.00
_cell.angle_gamma   90.00
#
_symmetry.space_group_name_H-M   'P 1'
#
loop_
_entity.id
_entity.type
_entity.pdbx_description
1 polymer ?
#
loop_
_entity_poly.entity_id
_entity_poly.type
_entity_poly.pdbx_seq_one_letter_code
_entity_poly.pdbx_strand_id
1 'polypeptide(L)'
;MKNKLTMLMILDGFGINENEQGNAVKLANTPNIDKLMKTCPTTRIFASGMSVGLPEGQMGNSEVGHTNIGAGRIVYQELTKITKSIEDGDFFSIPEFNKAIENCKKYNSKLHIMGLLSDGGVHSHIRHLYGLLELAKRKDFENVFVHCFMDGRDTPPASGEGYITKLEEKMKEKGIGKIASISGRFYAMDRDKRWQRVQKAYDAMVNGVGNKASSAIQAVEASYQKEIFDEFIEPTVICNGDTPVAKIEPHDSVIFFNFRPDRAREISRTFVDPAFNDFETSKDLDLCFVCMTPYDETLPNVDVAFKKEHLKNTFGEYISDLGYTQLRIAETEKYAHVTFFFNGGQEKQYPGEDRILVPSPKVETYDMQPEMSAPEVTEKVVDAINSKKYDAIILNFANPDMVGHTGNLEAAIKAVETIDASVGKVVEAVNAQNGVLMITADHGNCEQMIDYKTGEPHTAHTTNPVPLILVGMDNAKLREGKLADLTPTMLEIMGLKKPEEMTGESIIVEK
;
A
#
# COMPACT_ATOMS: atom_id res chain seq x y z
N MET A 1 24.92 -24.14 -22.33
CA MET A 1 23.66 -24.25 -23.10
C MET A 1 22.92 -22.95 -22.86
N LYS A 2 22.36 -22.29 -23.91
CA LYS A 2 21.46 -21.15 -23.67
C LYS A 2 20.25 -21.63 -22.87
N ASN A 3 19.90 -20.91 -21.84
CA ASN A 3 18.75 -21.27 -21.03
C ASN A 3 17.45 -21.16 -21.83
N LYS A 4 16.48 -21.93 -21.45
CA LYS A 4 15.13 -21.89 -22.01
C LYS A 4 14.48 -20.55 -21.65
N LEU A 5 13.90 -19.83 -22.61
CA LEU A 5 13.17 -18.59 -22.32
C LEU A 5 12.10 -18.84 -21.26
N THR A 6 12.09 -18.00 -20.21
CA THR A 6 11.04 -17.97 -19.22
C THR A 6 10.31 -16.63 -19.29
N MET A 7 9.01 -16.64 -19.50
CA MET A 7 8.22 -15.44 -19.70
C MET A 7 7.06 -15.34 -18.71
N LEU A 8 6.81 -14.16 -18.19
CA LEU A 8 5.62 -13.80 -17.44
C LEU A 8 4.80 -12.80 -18.26
N MET A 9 3.56 -13.15 -18.55
CA MET A 9 2.57 -12.29 -19.19
C MET A 9 1.48 -11.96 -18.20
N ILE A 10 1.30 -10.69 -17.92
CA ILE A 10 0.30 -10.15 -16.99
C ILE A 10 -0.83 -9.54 -17.81
N LEU A 11 -2.03 -10.08 -17.68
CA LEU A 11 -3.26 -9.55 -18.24
C LEU A 11 -3.90 -8.67 -17.17
N ASP A 12 -3.49 -7.40 -17.10
CA ASP A 12 -3.85 -6.48 -16.02
C ASP A 12 -5.37 -6.38 -15.83
N GLY A 13 -5.85 -6.59 -14.59
CA GLY A 13 -7.28 -6.53 -14.31
C GLY A 13 -8.12 -7.73 -14.76
N PHE A 14 -7.51 -8.87 -15.12
CA PHE A 14 -8.19 -10.08 -15.59
C PHE A 14 -8.43 -11.06 -14.44
N GLY A 15 -9.56 -10.91 -13.74
CA GLY A 15 -9.92 -11.77 -12.60
C GLY A 15 -10.75 -13.00 -12.99
N ILE A 16 -11.00 -13.85 -11.99
CA ILE A 16 -11.85 -15.02 -12.09
C ILE A 16 -13.14 -14.77 -11.31
N ASN A 17 -14.29 -14.85 -11.97
CA ASN A 17 -15.60 -14.74 -11.35
C ASN A 17 -16.54 -15.76 -11.95
N GLU A 18 -17.26 -16.50 -11.11
CA GLU A 18 -18.22 -17.51 -11.57
C GLU A 18 -19.53 -16.90 -12.09
N ASN A 19 -19.85 -15.67 -11.70
CA ASN A 19 -21.03 -14.97 -12.19
C ASN A 19 -20.81 -14.50 -13.64
N GLU A 20 -21.80 -14.72 -14.50
CA GLU A 20 -21.77 -14.28 -15.92
C GLU A 20 -22.29 -12.85 -16.09
N GLN A 21 -23.15 -12.39 -15.18
CA GLN A 21 -23.74 -11.06 -15.28
C GLN A 21 -22.67 -9.97 -15.14
N GLY A 22 -22.53 -9.14 -16.16
CA GLY A 22 -21.54 -8.07 -16.18
C GLY A 22 -20.07 -8.56 -16.14
N ASN A 23 -19.82 -9.78 -16.60
CA ASN A 23 -18.48 -10.39 -16.62
C ASN A 23 -17.91 -10.34 -18.05
N ALA A 24 -17.06 -9.36 -18.33
CA ALA A 24 -16.48 -9.20 -19.66
C ALA A 24 -15.58 -10.39 -20.05
N VAL A 25 -14.92 -11.04 -19.08
CA VAL A 25 -14.08 -12.21 -19.33
C VAL A 25 -14.90 -13.41 -19.82
N LYS A 26 -16.06 -13.68 -19.20
CA LYS A 26 -16.93 -14.79 -19.61
C LYS A 26 -17.75 -14.51 -20.86
N LEU A 27 -18.08 -13.25 -21.12
CA LEU A 27 -18.90 -12.83 -22.26
C LEU A 27 -18.07 -12.65 -23.54
N ALA A 28 -16.78 -12.46 -23.43
CA ALA A 28 -15.88 -12.32 -24.57
C ALA A 28 -15.64 -13.66 -25.28
N ASN A 29 -15.42 -13.60 -26.59
CA ASN A 29 -14.99 -14.75 -27.39
C ASN A 29 -13.46 -14.93 -27.26
N THR A 30 -13.02 -15.89 -26.42
CA THR A 30 -11.63 -16.09 -26.05
C THR A 30 -11.08 -17.47 -26.41
N PRO A 31 -11.09 -17.86 -27.72
CA PRO A 31 -10.75 -19.23 -28.13
C PRO A 31 -9.32 -19.65 -27.76
N ASN A 32 -8.35 -18.72 -27.68
CA ASN A 32 -6.99 -19.03 -27.32
C ASN A 32 -6.86 -19.28 -25.82
N ILE A 33 -7.35 -18.37 -24.98
CA ILE A 33 -7.33 -18.51 -23.52
C ILE A 33 -8.14 -19.73 -23.10
N ASP A 34 -9.32 -19.94 -23.65
CA ASP A 34 -10.19 -21.11 -23.40
C ASP A 34 -9.49 -22.43 -23.70
N LYS A 35 -8.77 -22.49 -24.82
CA LYS A 35 -7.98 -23.66 -25.18
C LYS A 35 -6.87 -23.90 -24.15
N LEU A 36 -6.12 -22.84 -23.79
CA LEU A 36 -5.02 -22.95 -22.83
C LEU A 36 -5.52 -23.37 -21.44
N MET A 37 -6.63 -22.83 -20.98
CA MET A 37 -7.23 -23.23 -19.70
C MET A 37 -7.69 -24.70 -19.68
N LYS A 38 -8.01 -25.29 -20.83
CA LYS A 38 -8.41 -26.71 -20.94
C LYS A 38 -7.23 -27.65 -21.13
N THR A 39 -6.12 -27.19 -21.72
CA THR A 39 -5.03 -28.07 -22.16
C THR A 39 -3.72 -27.88 -21.37
N CYS A 40 -3.55 -26.78 -20.66
CA CYS A 40 -2.36 -26.49 -19.88
C CYS A 40 -2.64 -26.57 -18.39
N PRO A 41 -1.62 -26.84 -17.54
CA PRO A 41 -1.75 -26.73 -16.11
C PRO A 41 -2.24 -25.33 -15.69
N THR A 42 -3.30 -25.28 -14.90
CA THR A 42 -3.97 -24.03 -14.51
C THR A 42 -4.31 -24.05 -13.03
N THR A 43 -4.19 -22.90 -12.36
CA THR A 43 -4.59 -22.74 -10.97
C THR A 43 -5.04 -21.30 -10.70
N ARG A 44 -5.43 -21.03 -9.45
CA ARG A 44 -5.86 -19.70 -8.96
C ARG A 44 -4.75 -19.05 -8.15
N ILE A 45 -4.64 -17.72 -8.29
CA ILE A 45 -3.69 -16.88 -7.55
C ILE A 45 -4.49 -15.84 -6.77
N PHE A 46 -4.23 -15.74 -5.47
CA PHE A 46 -4.82 -14.70 -4.62
C PHE A 46 -4.07 -13.38 -4.81
N ALA A 47 -4.83 -12.34 -5.19
CA ALA A 47 -4.32 -11.04 -5.61
C ALA A 47 -4.91 -9.87 -4.80
N SER A 48 -5.48 -10.13 -3.61
CA SER A 48 -6.14 -9.12 -2.76
C SER A 48 -5.87 -9.36 -1.27
N GLY A 49 -6.23 -8.40 -0.44
CA GLY A 49 -6.13 -8.50 1.02
C GLY A 49 -4.75 -8.91 1.52
N MET A 50 -4.71 -9.71 2.57
CA MET A 50 -3.47 -10.15 3.22
C MET A 50 -2.52 -10.91 2.29
N SER A 51 -3.02 -11.53 1.24
CA SER A 51 -2.19 -12.25 0.27
C SER A 51 -1.25 -11.35 -0.53
N VAL A 52 -1.50 -10.04 -0.54
CA VAL A 52 -0.66 -9.04 -1.20
C VAL A 52 -0.22 -7.91 -0.25
N GLY A 53 -0.40 -8.08 1.07
CA GLY A 53 0.03 -7.12 2.08
C GLY A 53 -0.91 -5.93 2.29
N LEU A 54 -2.17 -6.07 1.88
CA LEU A 54 -3.27 -5.14 2.13
C LEU A 54 -4.16 -5.63 3.28
N PRO A 55 -4.97 -4.77 3.90
CA PRO A 55 -5.98 -5.19 4.86
C PRO A 55 -6.93 -6.26 4.29
N GLU A 56 -7.48 -7.09 5.17
CA GLU A 56 -8.48 -8.10 4.80
C GLU A 56 -9.65 -7.47 4.05
N GLY A 57 -10.08 -8.09 2.94
CA GLY A 57 -11.18 -7.60 2.11
C GLY A 57 -10.86 -6.40 1.22
N GLN A 58 -9.64 -5.86 1.26
CA GLN A 58 -9.23 -4.79 0.36
C GLN A 58 -8.80 -5.35 -0.99
N MET A 59 -9.34 -4.79 -2.09
CA MET A 59 -8.97 -5.13 -3.46
C MET A 59 -7.49 -4.84 -3.74
N GLY A 60 -6.85 -5.68 -4.56
CA GLY A 60 -5.52 -5.43 -5.09
C GLY A 60 -5.47 -4.24 -6.04
N ASN A 61 -4.28 -3.87 -6.46
CA ASN A 61 -4.03 -2.90 -7.50
C ASN A 61 -2.69 -3.19 -8.19
N SER A 62 -2.45 -2.57 -9.34
CA SER A 62 -1.28 -2.87 -10.17
C SER A 62 0.04 -2.56 -9.47
N GLU A 63 0.13 -1.48 -8.66
CA GLU A 63 1.35 -1.13 -7.93
C GLU A 63 1.73 -2.22 -6.93
N VAL A 64 0.77 -2.60 -6.08
CA VAL A 64 0.94 -3.66 -5.08
C VAL A 64 1.18 -5.01 -5.75
N GLY A 65 0.41 -5.35 -6.78
CA GLY A 65 0.53 -6.62 -7.50
C GLY A 65 1.91 -6.81 -8.10
N HIS A 66 2.38 -5.86 -8.92
CA HIS A 66 3.69 -5.94 -9.56
C HIS A 66 4.85 -5.91 -8.56
N THR A 67 4.71 -5.14 -7.46
CA THR A 67 5.71 -5.13 -6.39
C THR A 67 5.83 -6.51 -5.72
N ASN A 68 4.72 -7.16 -5.39
CA ASN A 68 4.72 -8.49 -4.79
C ASN A 68 5.31 -9.55 -5.73
N ILE A 69 4.93 -9.49 -7.03
CA ILE A 69 5.47 -10.40 -8.05
C ILE A 69 6.98 -10.24 -8.15
N GLY A 70 7.45 -9.02 -8.37
CA GLY A 70 8.87 -8.74 -8.58
C GLY A 70 9.74 -8.99 -7.35
N ALA A 71 9.20 -8.77 -6.15
CA ALA A 71 9.90 -9.02 -4.89
C ALA A 71 9.91 -10.49 -4.47
N GLY A 72 9.03 -11.34 -5.03
CA GLY A 72 8.91 -12.75 -4.64
C GLY A 72 8.53 -12.94 -3.17
N ARG A 73 7.88 -11.94 -2.57
CA ARG A 73 7.43 -11.91 -1.16
C ARG A 73 6.24 -10.99 -0.99
N ILE A 74 5.45 -11.20 0.07
CA ILE A 74 4.42 -10.24 0.44
C ILE A 74 5.08 -8.95 0.90
N VAL A 75 4.78 -7.84 0.22
CA VAL A 75 5.22 -6.49 0.59
C VAL A 75 4.07 -5.80 1.28
N TYR A 76 4.10 -5.78 2.60
CA TYR A 76 3.04 -5.18 3.40
C TYR A 76 3.00 -3.67 3.23
N GLN A 77 1.81 -3.12 2.95
CA GLN A 77 1.57 -1.69 3.05
C GLN A 77 1.66 -1.22 4.50
N GLU A 78 1.96 0.06 4.74
CA GLU A 78 2.28 0.58 6.08
C GLU A 78 1.21 0.24 7.12
N LEU A 79 -0.08 0.40 6.79
CA LEU A 79 -1.19 0.03 7.68
C LEU A 79 -1.11 -1.43 8.10
N THR A 80 -0.95 -2.33 7.15
CA THR A 80 -0.92 -3.78 7.40
C THR A 80 0.38 -4.18 8.08
N LYS A 81 1.53 -3.58 7.68
CA LYS A 81 2.85 -3.82 8.28
C LYS A 81 2.85 -3.52 9.77
N ILE A 82 2.34 -2.33 10.15
CA ILE A 82 2.29 -1.91 11.55
C ILE A 82 1.30 -2.77 12.34
N THR A 83 0.11 -3.04 11.79
CA THR A 83 -0.90 -3.89 12.43
C THR A 83 -0.35 -5.29 12.69
N LYS A 84 0.28 -5.90 11.68
CA LYS A 84 0.91 -7.21 11.80
C LYS A 84 2.04 -7.22 12.82
N SER A 85 2.88 -6.20 12.85
CA SER A 85 3.95 -6.07 13.85
C SER A 85 3.41 -6.03 15.28
N ILE A 86 2.25 -5.41 15.51
CA ILE A 86 1.56 -5.43 16.80
C ILE A 86 1.05 -6.85 17.14
N GLU A 87 0.46 -7.54 16.18
CA GLU A 87 -0.09 -8.90 16.34
C GLU A 87 1.02 -9.94 16.58
N ASP A 88 2.13 -9.86 15.84
CA ASP A 88 3.30 -10.73 15.98
C ASP A 88 4.13 -10.42 17.24
N GLY A 89 4.00 -9.20 17.80
CA GLY A 89 4.63 -8.77 19.03
C GLY A 89 5.98 -8.06 18.90
N ASP A 90 6.58 -8.02 17.72
CA ASP A 90 7.87 -7.35 17.46
C ASP A 90 7.76 -5.81 17.54
N PHE A 91 6.56 -5.24 17.34
CA PHE A 91 6.24 -3.83 17.62
C PHE A 91 6.76 -3.35 19.00
N PHE A 92 6.61 -4.20 20.02
CA PHE A 92 6.98 -3.88 21.39
C PHE A 92 8.49 -3.92 21.64
N SER A 93 9.26 -4.38 20.66
CA SER A 93 10.71 -4.46 20.69
C SER A 93 11.40 -3.40 19.85
N ILE A 94 10.64 -2.56 19.12
CA ILE A 94 11.18 -1.49 18.26
C ILE A 94 12.06 -0.55 19.10
N PRO A 95 13.35 -0.39 18.73
CA PRO A 95 14.31 0.37 19.55
C PRO A 95 13.92 1.83 19.76
N GLU A 96 13.35 2.46 18.75
CA GLU A 96 12.97 3.88 18.77
C GLU A 96 11.84 4.15 19.78
N PHE A 97 10.86 3.26 19.87
CA PHE A 97 9.80 3.36 20.88
C PHE A 97 10.34 3.13 22.29
N ASN A 98 11.24 2.14 22.44
CA ASN A 98 11.87 1.87 23.74
C ASN A 98 12.73 3.07 24.17
N LYS A 99 13.49 3.69 23.23
CA LYS A 99 14.27 4.90 23.49
C LYS A 99 13.40 6.05 24.02
N ALA A 100 12.20 6.25 23.42
CA ALA A 100 11.28 7.29 23.88
C ALA A 100 10.83 7.08 25.34
N ILE A 101 10.51 5.84 25.72
CA ILE A 101 10.12 5.52 27.11
C ILE A 101 11.31 5.67 28.07
N GLU A 102 12.47 5.18 27.70
CA GLU A 102 13.69 5.31 28.53
C GLU A 102 14.12 6.78 28.70
N ASN A 103 13.92 7.62 27.66
CA ASN A 103 14.10 9.06 27.79
C ASN A 103 13.19 9.66 28.86
N CYS A 104 11.88 9.30 28.83
CA CYS A 104 10.94 9.77 29.84
C CYS A 104 11.33 9.32 31.26
N LYS A 105 11.77 8.08 31.43
CA LYS A 105 12.24 7.57 32.73
C LYS A 105 13.49 8.31 33.21
N LYS A 106 14.44 8.57 32.30
CA LYS A 106 15.68 9.28 32.61
C LYS A 106 15.45 10.69 33.13
N TYR A 107 14.53 11.42 32.51
CA TYR A 107 14.25 12.82 32.84
C TYR A 107 13.05 13.00 33.77
N ASN A 108 12.39 11.90 34.18
CA ASN A 108 11.13 11.92 34.93
C ASN A 108 10.06 12.79 34.23
N SER A 109 9.99 12.64 32.91
CA SER A 109 9.16 13.43 32.00
C SER A 109 7.95 12.66 31.46
N LYS A 110 7.28 13.16 30.43
CA LYS A 110 6.03 12.62 29.91
C LYS A 110 6.20 11.99 28.53
N LEU A 111 5.43 10.94 28.26
CA LEU A 111 5.25 10.41 26.93
C LEU A 111 3.97 11.00 26.31
N HIS A 112 4.12 11.72 25.23
CA HIS A 112 3.02 12.24 24.42
C HIS A 112 2.84 11.38 23.16
N ILE A 113 1.60 10.96 22.91
CA ILE A 113 1.25 10.22 21.71
C ILE A 113 0.28 11.11 20.92
N MET A 114 0.60 11.43 19.67
CA MET A 114 -0.26 12.28 18.84
C MET A 114 -0.56 11.65 17.49
N GLY A 115 -1.72 11.97 16.91
CA GLY A 115 -2.10 11.52 15.59
C GLY A 115 -3.60 11.48 15.36
N LEU A 116 -3.99 11.09 14.14
CA LEU A 116 -5.37 11.04 13.68
C LEU A 116 -6.11 9.87 14.33
N LEU A 117 -7.16 10.19 15.10
CA LEU A 117 -7.92 9.24 15.89
C LEU A 117 -9.13 8.72 15.08
N SER A 118 -8.92 7.71 14.29
CA SER A 118 -9.98 6.99 13.57
C SER A 118 -9.54 5.58 13.14
N ASP A 119 -10.44 4.81 12.54
CA ASP A 119 -10.17 3.54 11.88
C ASP A 119 -10.19 3.66 10.34
N GLY A 120 -10.18 4.88 9.80
CA GLY A 120 -10.21 5.14 8.37
C GLY A 120 -9.02 4.57 7.58
N GLY A 121 -7.88 4.34 8.24
CA GLY A 121 -6.75 3.60 7.68
C GLY A 121 -5.99 4.31 6.55
N VAL A 122 -6.25 5.60 6.31
CA VAL A 122 -5.57 6.39 5.26
C VAL A 122 -4.29 7.04 5.77
N HIS A 123 -4.32 7.65 6.95
CA HIS A 123 -3.18 8.33 7.57
C HIS A 123 -2.68 7.64 8.83
N SER A 124 -3.57 6.97 9.54
CA SER A 124 -3.36 6.32 10.83
C SER A 124 -4.39 5.22 11.04
N HIS A 125 -4.27 4.49 12.12
CA HIS A 125 -5.32 3.60 12.58
C HIS A 125 -5.35 3.55 14.11
N ILE A 126 -6.53 3.62 14.71
CA ILE A 126 -6.72 3.64 16.18
C ILE A 126 -6.07 2.42 16.88
N ARG A 127 -5.99 1.25 16.22
CA ARG A 127 -5.30 0.06 16.75
C ARG A 127 -3.81 0.31 16.99
N HIS A 128 -3.17 1.18 16.21
CA HIS A 128 -1.75 1.51 16.41
C HIS A 128 -1.56 2.34 17.68
N LEU A 129 -2.47 3.26 17.96
CA LEU A 129 -2.50 3.97 19.25
C LEU A 129 -2.69 2.99 20.43
N TYR A 130 -3.59 2.00 20.29
CA TYR A 130 -3.76 0.96 21.31
C TYR A 130 -2.50 0.13 21.52
N GLY A 131 -1.74 -0.13 20.46
CA GLY A 131 -0.42 -0.76 20.52
C GLY A 131 0.59 0.06 21.32
N LEU A 132 0.62 1.39 21.14
CA LEU A 132 1.50 2.29 21.90
C LEU A 132 1.11 2.38 23.39
N LEU A 133 -0.18 2.39 23.71
CA LEU A 133 -0.64 2.29 25.10
C LEU A 133 -0.24 0.95 25.75
N GLU A 134 -0.37 -0.15 24.99
CA GLU A 134 0.08 -1.46 25.45
C GLU A 134 1.60 -1.51 25.66
N LEU A 135 2.38 -0.90 24.77
CA LEU A 135 3.82 -0.78 24.93
C LEU A 135 4.20 -0.07 26.24
N ALA A 136 3.60 1.09 26.49
CA ALA A 136 3.86 1.85 27.71
C ALA A 136 3.50 1.03 28.96
N LYS A 137 2.37 0.30 28.95
CA LYS A 137 1.98 -0.62 30.02
C LYS A 137 2.99 -1.75 30.24
N ARG A 138 3.46 -2.40 29.18
CA ARG A 138 4.50 -3.45 29.26
C ARG A 138 5.84 -2.96 29.80
N LYS A 139 6.08 -1.65 29.70
CA LYS A 139 7.29 -0.98 30.23
C LYS A 139 7.08 -0.36 31.60
N ASP A 140 5.94 -0.59 32.25
CA ASP A 140 5.58 0.00 33.55
C ASP A 140 5.75 1.53 33.55
N PHE A 141 5.26 2.20 32.48
CA PHE A 141 5.34 3.64 32.31
C PHE A 141 3.95 4.26 32.22
N GLU A 142 3.52 4.99 33.25
CA GLU A 142 2.13 5.48 33.41
C GLU A 142 1.93 6.93 32.99
N ASN A 143 3.02 7.72 32.87
CA ASN A 143 2.93 9.16 32.57
C ASN A 143 2.72 9.43 31.07
N VAL A 144 1.58 8.95 30.53
CA VAL A 144 1.24 8.92 29.10
C VAL A 144 0.06 9.84 28.81
N PHE A 145 0.22 10.69 27.78
CA PHE A 145 -0.81 11.65 27.36
C PHE A 145 -1.06 11.54 25.86
N VAL A 146 -2.32 11.68 25.43
CA VAL A 146 -2.72 11.57 24.03
C VAL A 146 -3.26 12.90 23.52
N HIS A 147 -2.76 13.34 22.38
CA HIS A 147 -3.27 14.47 21.61
C HIS A 147 -4.03 13.92 20.40
N CYS A 148 -5.35 13.99 20.44
CA CYS A 148 -6.22 13.38 19.44
C CYS A 148 -6.46 14.36 18.28
N PHE A 149 -6.06 13.97 17.07
CA PHE A 149 -6.49 14.70 15.86
C PHE A 149 -7.78 14.05 15.36
N MET A 150 -8.84 14.88 15.18
CA MET A 150 -10.17 14.42 14.81
C MET A 150 -10.30 14.34 13.27
N ASP A 151 -10.91 13.28 12.76
CA ASP A 151 -10.91 12.95 11.33
C ASP A 151 -12.05 13.64 10.57
N GLY A 152 -13.21 13.02 10.45
CA GLY A 152 -14.37 13.54 9.73
C GLY A 152 -14.23 13.64 8.22
N ARG A 153 -13.15 13.10 7.63
CA ARG A 153 -12.86 13.11 6.20
C ARG A 153 -12.65 11.71 5.64
N ASP A 154 -11.84 10.88 6.30
CA ASP A 154 -11.64 9.48 5.96
C ASP A 154 -12.68 8.59 6.66
N THR A 155 -13.43 9.17 7.60
CA THR A 155 -14.57 8.61 8.32
C THR A 155 -15.74 9.62 8.32
N PRO A 156 -16.97 9.20 8.69
CA PRO A 156 -18.11 10.12 8.72
C PRO A 156 -17.86 11.38 9.56
N PRO A 157 -18.38 12.54 9.12
CA PRO A 157 -18.01 13.84 9.71
C PRO A 157 -18.30 14.03 11.20
N ALA A 158 -19.22 13.27 11.78
CA ALA A 158 -19.61 13.32 13.19
C ALA A 158 -19.42 12.00 13.92
N SER A 159 -18.28 11.31 13.65
CA SER A 159 -17.94 10.02 14.26
C SER A 159 -16.96 10.12 15.43
N GLY A 160 -16.39 11.29 15.67
CA GLY A 160 -15.31 11.53 16.60
C GLY A 160 -15.64 11.20 18.05
N GLU A 161 -16.88 11.47 18.51
CA GLU A 161 -17.33 11.10 19.84
C GLU A 161 -17.17 9.59 20.10
N GLY A 162 -17.55 8.75 19.11
CA GLY A 162 -17.40 7.30 19.21
C GLY A 162 -15.95 6.84 19.30
N TYR A 163 -15.01 7.51 18.62
CA TYR A 163 -13.58 7.20 18.71
C TYR A 163 -12.97 7.66 20.03
N ILE A 164 -13.36 8.81 20.55
CA ILE A 164 -12.94 9.27 21.88
C ILE A 164 -13.43 8.28 22.96
N THR A 165 -14.71 7.90 22.92
CA THR A 165 -15.29 6.91 23.85
C THR A 165 -14.49 5.60 23.82
N LYS A 166 -14.24 5.02 22.65
CA LYS A 166 -13.45 3.79 22.51
C LYS A 166 -12.04 3.94 23.06
N LEU A 167 -11.42 5.11 22.88
CA LEU A 167 -10.09 5.38 23.41
C LEU A 167 -10.09 5.47 24.94
N GLU A 168 -11.04 6.19 25.53
CA GLU A 168 -11.18 6.31 26.99
C GLU A 168 -11.48 4.94 27.65
N GLU A 169 -12.33 4.12 27.02
CA GLU A 169 -12.57 2.74 27.44
C GLU A 169 -11.28 1.91 27.43
N LYS A 170 -10.49 2.02 26.35
CA LYS A 170 -9.21 1.30 26.21
C LYS A 170 -8.17 1.79 27.22
N MET A 171 -8.09 3.07 27.50
CA MET A 171 -7.23 3.64 28.54
C MET A 171 -7.64 3.14 29.94
N LYS A 172 -8.95 3.10 30.22
CA LYS A 172 -9.49 2.57 31.48
C LYS A 172 -9.20 1.08 31.63
N GLU A 173 -9.41 0.27 30.58
CA GLU A 173 -9.10 -1.17 30.56
C GLU A 173 -7.62 -1.43 30.91
N LYS A 174 -6.74 -0.62 30.32
CA LYS A 174 -5.29 -0.77 30.53
C LYS A 174 -4.78 -0.10 31.82
N GLY A 175 -5.55 0.79 32.38
CA GLY A 175 -5.17 1.60 33.56
C GLY A 175 -4.10 2.64 33.23
N ILE A 176 -4.01 3.11 31.98
CA ILE A 176 -2.90 3.98 31.51
C ILE A 176 -3.40 4.99 30.49
N GLY A 177 -2.79 6.19 30.52
CA GLY A 177 -3.03 7.25 29.56
C GLY A 177 -4.15 8.21 29.94
N LYS A 178 -4.05 9.44 29.47
CA LYS A 178 -5.06 10.50 29.56
C LYS A 178 -5.07 11.30 28.27
N ILE A 179 -6.25 11.78 27.85
CA ILE A 179 -6.33 12.72 26.71
C ILE A 179 -5.95 14.10 27.24
N ALA A 180 -5.01 14.76 26.56
CA ALA A 180 -4.51 16.10 26.90
C ALA A 180 -5.07 17.20 26.00
N SER A 181 -5.32 16.90 24.73
CA SER A 181 -5.95 17.83 23.79
C SER A 181 -6.68 17.13 22.66
N ILE A 182 -7.64 17.80 22.05
CA ILE A 182 -8.24 17.41 20.77
C ILE A 182 -8.11 18.55 19.78
N SER A 183 -8.01 18.23 18.49
CA SER A 183 -7.93 19.20 17.41
C SER A 183 -8.39 18.57 16.10
N GLY A 184 -9.26 19.23 15.34
CA GLY A 184 -9.61 18.78 14.01
C GLY A 184 -8.38 18.72 13.09
N ARG A 185 -8.37 17.74 12.17
CA ARG A 185 -7.27 17.56 11.21
C ARG A 185 -7.04 18.79 10.33
N PHE A 186 -8.04 19.66 10.17
CA PHE A 186 -7.92 20.93 9.48
C PHE A 186 -6.81 21.81 10.07
N TYR A 187 -6.57 21.72 11.37
CA TYR A 187 -5.53 22.45 12.08
C TYR A 187 -4.24 21.64 12.22
N ALA A 188 -4.36 20.43 12.73
CA ALA A 188 -3.20 19.62 13.10
C ALA A 188 -2.55 18.87 11.93
N MET A 189 -3.18 18.80 10.77
CA MET A 189 -2.73 18.02 9.62
C MET A 189 -2.81 18.83 8.32
N ASP A 190 -2.42 20.11 8.37
CA ASP A 190 -2.25 20.91 7.17
C ASP A 190 -1.09 20.37 6.31
N ARG A 191 -1.14 20.63 5.00
CA ARG A 191 -0.08 20.29 4.04
C ARG A 191 0.14 21.36 2.98
N ASP A 192 -0.41 22.56 3.24
CA ASP A 192 -0.46 23.66 2.29
C ASP A 192 0.18 24.93 2.87
N LYS A 193 1.05 24.75 3.90
CA LYS A 193 1.78 25.82 4.61
C LYS A 193 0.88 26.90 5.19
N ARG A 194 -0.30 26.50 5.63
CA ARG A 194 -1.23 27.40 6.33
C ARG A 194 -0.88 27.46 7.81
N TRP A 195 0.27 28.07 8.09
CA TRP A 195 0.90 28.03 9.39
C TRP A 195 0.01 28.54 10.53
N GLN A 196 -0.93 29.46 10.26
CA GLN A 196 -1.89 29.92 11.27
C GLN A 196 -2.82 28.80 11.78
N ARG A 197 -3.05 27.73 10.98
CA ARG A 197 -3.79 26.55 11.42
C ARG A 197 -2.92 25.67 12.28
N VAL A 198 -1.72 25.36 11.80
CA VAL A 198 -0.74 24.53 12.49
C VAL A 198 -0.38 25.14 13.84
N GLN A 199 -0.18 26.45 13.90
CA GLN A 199 0.12 27.19 15.13
C GLN A 199 -0.94 26.96 16.21
N LYS A 200 -2.23 27.03 15.87
CA LYS A 200 -3.30 26.81 16.85
C LYS A 200 -3.22 25.40 17.49
N ALA A 201 -2.92 24.36 16.68
CA ALA A 201 -2.75 23.01 17.19
C ALA A 201 -1.49 22.88 18.05
N TYR A 202 -0.38 23.47 17.60
CA TYR A 202 0.88 23.55 18.36
C TYR A 202 0.67 24.24 19.71
N ASP A 203 0.02 25.42 19.73
CA ASP A 203 -0.22 26.20 20.93
C ASP A 203 -1.07 25.44 21.95
N ALA A 204 -2.05 24.66 21.50
CA ALA A 204 -2.85 23.81 22.39
C ALA A 204 -1.99 22.72 23.04
N MET A 205 -1.05 22.12 22.33
CA MET A 205 -0.19 21.02 22.83
C MET A 205 0.96 21.53 23.70
N VAL A 206 1.59 22.64 23.32
CA VAL A 206 2.82 23.14 23.99
C VAL A 206 2.52 24.27 24.99
N ASN A 207 1.72 25.25 24.56
CA ASN A 207 1.46 26.45 25.37
C ASN A 207 0.21 26.31 26.27
N GLY A 208 -0.64 25.28 26.03
CA GLY A 208 -1.92 25.12 26.70
C GLY A 208 -2.92 26.22 26.33
N VAL A 209 -2.77 26.78 25.13
CA VAL A 209 -3.58 27.87 24.59
C VAL A 209 -4.55 27.33 23.55
N GLY A 210 -5.83 27.56 23.75
CA GLY A 210 -6.94 27.09 22.90
C GLY A 210 -8.26 27.12 23.65
N ASN A 211 -9.29 26.52 23.09
CA ASN A 211 -10.51 26.26 23.85
C ASN A 211 -10.19 25.36 25.04
N LYS A 212 -11.01 25.42 26.09
CA LYS A 212 -10.83 24.58 27.28
C LYS A 212 -12.07 23.72 27.52
N ALA A 213 -11.86 22.48 27.92
CA ALA A 213 -12.91 21.55 28.31
C ALA A 213 -12.44 20.65 29.46
N SER A 214 -13.38 20.14 30.28
CA SER A 214 -13.06 19.24 31.37
C SER A 214 -12.86 17.79 30.94
N SER A 215 -13.32 17.44 29.72
CA SER A 215 -13.11 16.11 29.09
C SER A 215 -13.11 16.23 27.57
N ALA A 216 -12.56 15.22 26.90
CA ALA A 216 -12.55 15.15 25.44
C ALA A 216 -13.97 15.01 24.88
N ILE A 217 -14.83 14.22 25.51
CA ILE A 217 -16.24 14.07 25.11
C ILE A 217 -16.95 15.41 25.16
N GLN A 218 -16.83 16.16 26.28
CA GLN A 218 -17.45 17.49 26.42
C GLN A 218 -16.96 18.45 25.31
N ALA A 219 -15.69 18.38 24.94
CA ALA A 219 -15.13 19.21 23.88
C ALA A 219 -15.76 18.90 22.51
N VAL A 220 -15.94 17.64 22.18
CA VAL A 220 -16.59 17.18 20.93
C VAL A 220 -18.07 17.60 20.92
N GLU A 221 -18.82 17.31 21.99
CA GLU A 221 -20.23 17.67 22.11
C GLU A 221 -20.45 19.18 21.98
N ALA A 222 -19.62 19.99 22.67
CA ALA A 222 -19.70 21.45 22.58
C ALA A 222 -19.39 22.00 21.19
N SER A 223 -18.56 21.31 20.41
CA SER A 223 -18.29 21.63 19.00
C SER A 223 -19.47 21.26 18.10
N TYR A 224 -20.05 20.07 18.29
CA TYR A 224 -21.20 19.59 17.51
C TYR A 224 -22.46 20.46 17.75
N GLN A 225 -22.65 20.96 18.96
CA GLN A 225 -23.72 21.94 19.25
C GLN A 225 -23.60 23.24 18.45
N LYS A 226 -22.40 23.56 17.97
CA LYS A 226 -22.12 24.70 17.10
C LYS A 226 -22.11 24.30 15.61
N GLU A 227 -22.51 23.08 15.27
CA GLU A 227 -22.43 22.50 13.91
C GLU A 227 -21.00 22.46 13.35
N ILE A 228 -19.99 22.41 14.22
CA ILE A 228 -18.58 22.26 13.87
C ILE A 228 -18.20 20.78 14.13
N PHE A 229 -18.06 20.01 13.04
CA PHE A 229 -17.80 18.58 13.09
C PHE A 229 -16.31 18.25 13.10
N ASP A 230 -15.98 16.98 13.23
CA ASP A 230 -14.65 16.40 13.49
C ASP A 230 -13.48 17.12 12.80
N GLU A 231 -13.53 17.25 11.48
CA GLU A 231 -12.43 17.83 10.69
C GLU A 231 -12.07 19.24 11.15
N PHE A 232 -13.08 20.01 11.59
CA PHE A 232 -12.98 21.44 11.89
C PHE A 232 -13.02 21.77 13.39
N ILE A 233 -13.04 20.76 14.28
CA ILE A 233 -12.99 20.98 15.73
C ILE A 233 -11.78 21.86 16.06
N GLU A 234 -12.05 23.03 16.66
CA GLU A 234 -10.98 23.95 17.06
C GLU A 234 -10.11 23.33 18.16
N PRO A 235 -8.78 23.57 18.13
CA PRO A 235 -7.85 23.05 19.13
C PRO A 235 -8.34 23.37 20.55
N THR A 236 -8.55 22.30 21.32
CA THR A 236 -9.12 22.34 22.66
C THR A 236 -8.21 21.61 23.63
N VAL A 237 -7.82 22.26 24.69
CA VAL A 237 -7.00 21.74 25.80
C VAL A 237 -7.91 21.12 26.85
N ILE A 238 -7.59 19.89 27.25
CA ILE A 238 -8.32 19.23 28.34
C ILE A 238 -7.71 19.67 29.68
N CYS A 239 -8.55 20.15 30.59
CA CYS A 239 -8.14 20.79 31.82
C CYS A 239 -8.80 20.16 33.06
N ASN A 240 -8.07 20.15 34.18
CA ASN A 240 -8.58 19.94 35.50
C ASN A 240 -8.77 21.33 36.13
N GLY A 241 -10.01 21.83 36.16
CA GLY A 241 -10.25 23.25 36.43
C GLY A 241 -9.60 24.14 35.36
N ASP A 242 -8.73 25.04 35.75
CA ASP A 242 -8.00 25.94 34.81
C ASP A 242 -6.65 25.37 34.33
N THR A 243 -6.18 24.25 34.94
CA THR A 243 -4.87 23.71 34.66
C THR A 243 -4.96 22.62 33.57
N PRO A 244 -4.18 22.73 32.47
CA PRO A 244 -4.08 21.67 31.46
C PRO A 244 -3.73 20.31 32.10
N VAL A 245 -4.36 19.23 31.62
CA VAL A 245 -4.03 17.85 32.04
C VAL A 245 -2.57 17.53 31.76
N ALA A 246 -2.06 17.95 30.61
CA ALA A 246 -0.64 17.95 30.28
C ALA A 246 -0.35 18.93 29.14
N LYS A 247 0.91 19.38 29.09
CA LYS A 247 1.53 20.08 27.98
C LYS A 247 2.82 19.39 27.61
N ILE A 248 3.25 19.54 26.37
CA ILE A 248 4.57 19.09 25.94
C ILE A 248 5.60 20.07 26.50
N GLU A 249 6.54 19.55 27.26
CA GLU A 249 7.57 20.31 28.00
C GLU A 249 8.98 19.79 27.66
N PRO A 250 10.04 20.51 28.05
CA PRO A 250 11.42 20.07 27.78
C PRO A 250 11.70 18.65 28.26
N HIS A 251 12.44 17.90 27.42
CA HIS A 251 12.83 16.51 27.63
C HIS A 251 11.70 15.48 27.59
N ASP A 252 10.46 15.88 27.25
CA ASP A 252 9.38 14.93 27.00
C ASP A 252 9.68 14.09 25.74
N SER A 253 9.02 12.97 25.62
CA SER A 253 9.05 12.18 24.40
C SER A 253 7.72 12.32 23.65
N VAL A 254 7.79 12.36 22.32
CA VAL A 254 6.62 12.43 21.46
C VAL A 254 6.65 11.26 20.47
N ILE A 255 5.57 10.49 20.37
CA ILE A 255 5.39 9.50 19.31
C ILE A 255 4.22 9.94 18.44
N PHE A 256 4.49 10.20 17.18
CA PHE A 256 3.48 10.54 16.18
C PHE A 256 3.07 9.29 15.41
N PHE A 257 1.86 8.77 15.63
CA PHE A 257 1.46 7.46 15.12
C PHE A 257 0.83 7.45 13.72
N ASN A 258 0.77 8.58 13.03
CA ASN A 258 0.43 8.61 11.61
C ASN A 258 1.52 7.90 10.79
N PHE A 259 1.12 7.05 9.83
CA PHE A 259 2.05 6.37 8.93
C PHE A 259 2.13 6.99 7.54
N ARG A 260 1.17 7.83 7.14
CA ARG A 260 1.22 8.57 5.88
C ARG A 260 1.86 9.93 6.09
N PRO A 261 2.93 10.28 5.32
CA PRO A 261 3.80 11.40 5.63
C PRO A 261 3.24 12.78 5.25
N ASP A 262 2.43 12.88 4.18
CA ASP A 262 2.09 14.14 3.52
C ASP A 262 1.49 15.21 4.45
N ARG A 263 0.69 14.80 5.45
CA ARG A 263 0.06 15.68 6.44
C ARG A 263 0.70 15.63 7.83
N ALA A 264 1.77 14.87 7.99
CA ALA A 264 2.52 14.82 9.25
C ALA A 264 3.74 15.76 9.25
N ARG A 265 4.25 16.13 8.09
CA ARG A 265 5.50 16.89 7.91
C ARG A 265 5.46 18.26 8.59
N GLU A 266 4.42 19.05 8.33
CA GLU A 266 4.37 20.45 8.77
C GLU A 266 4.36 20.57 10.28
N ILE A 267 3.44 19.86 10.95
CA ILE A 267 3.36 19.94 12.40
C ILE A 267 4.60 19.31 13.07
N SER A 268 5.17 18.22 12.52
CA SER A 268 6.41 17.65 13.05
C SER A 268 7.55 18.67 13.01
N ARG A 269 7.67 19.41 11.90
CA ARG A 269 8.73 20.43 11.74
C ARG A 269 8.68 21.51 12.82
N THR A 270 7.51 21.88 13.30
CA THR A 270 7.36 22.90 14.36
C THR A 270 7.95 22.47 15.70
N PHE A 271 8.07 21.15 15.94
CA PHE A 271 8.63 20.58 17.17
C PHE A 271 10.14 20.36 17.09
N VAL A 272 10.67 20.02 15.90
CA VAL A 272 12.01 19.44 15.80
C VAL A 272 13.00 20.26 15.00
N ASP A 273 12.55 21.22 14.18
CA ASP A 273 13.43 22.01 13.32
C ASP A 273 13.81 23.34 14.00
N PRO A 274 15.06 23.50 14.44
CA PRO A 274 15.50 24.74 15.06
C PRO A 274 15.48 25.93 14.08
N ALA A 275 15.51 25.66 12.76
CA ALA A 275 15.45 26.68 11.72
C ALA A 275 14.01 27.11 11.37
N PHE A 276 13.00 26.43 11.91
CA PHE A 276 11.60 26.83 11.70
C PHE A 276 11.32 28.21 12.26
N ASN A 277 10.70 29.09 11.45
CA ASN A 277 10.48 30.51 11.80
C ASN A 277 9.18 31.10 11.23
N ASP A 278 8.27 30.27 10.71
CA ASP A 278 6.99 30.73 10.17
C ASP A 278 6.02 31.21 11.27
N PHE A 279 6.21 30.74 12.51
CA PHE A 279 5.63 31.29 13.74
C PHE A 279 6.52 30.99 14.96
N GLU A 280 6.25 31.62 16.08
CA GLU A 280 7.05 31.45 17.30
C GLU A 280 6.84 30.06 17.91
N THR A 281 7.94 29.31 18.09
CA THR A 281 7.94 27.98 18.71
C THR A 281 8.94 27.94 19.87
N SER A 282 8.67 27.09 20.86
CA SER A 282 9.62 26.82 21.96
C SER A 282 10.85 26.10 21.43
N LYS A 283 12.01 26.77 21.44
CA LYS A 283 13.26 26.24 20.86
C LYS A 283 13.99 25.25 21.78
N ASP A 284 13.68 25.25 23.09
CA ASP A 284 14.40 24.50 24.12
C ASP A 284 13.66 23.24 24.56
N LEU A 285 12.79 22.68 23.71
CA LEU A 285 12.01 21.50 24.08
C LEU A 285 12.87 20.24 24.22
N ASP A 286 13.95 20.12 23.44
CA ASP A 286 14.86 18.95 23.45
C ASP A 286 14.11 17.61 23.56
N LEU A 287 13.19 17.39 22.61
CA LEU A 287 12.29 16.24 22.61
C LEU A 287 12.96 14.98 22.06
N CYS A 288 12.63 13.82 22.65
CA CYS A 288 12.79 12.56 21.95
C CYS A 288 11.57 12.36 21.02
N PHE A 289 11.70 12.72 19.74
CA PHE A 289 10.60 12.72 18.79
C PHE A 289 10.69 11.50 17.87
N VAL A 290 9.64 10.65 17.88
CA VAL A 290 9.57 9.44 17.08
C VAL A 290 8.44 9.55 16.07
N CYS A 291 8.79 9.49 14.79
CA CYS A 291 7.86 9.34 13.67
C CYS A 291 7.53 7.85 13.45
N MET A 292 6.28 7.51 13.20
CA MET A 292 5.91 6.13 12.87
C MET A 292 6.63 5.64 11.61
N THR A 293 6.66 6.47 10.56
CA THR A 293 7.34 6.24 9.28
C THR A 293 8.20 7.46 8.93
N PRO A 294 9.06 7.40 7.90
CA PRO A 294 9.79 8.58 7.44
C PRO A 294 8.82 9.62 6.86
N TYR A 295 8.73 10.80 7.49
CA TYR A 295 7.85 11.87 7.00
C TYR A 295 8.51 12.77 5.98
N ASP A 296 9.77 13.10 6.21
CA ASP A 296 10.59 13.98 5.35
C ASP A 296 12.06 13.73 5.66
N GLU A 297 12.88 13.52 4.65
CA GLU A 297 14.33 13.28 4.81
C GLU A 297 15.08 14.52 5.36
N THR A 298 14.45 15.71 5.27
CA THR A 298 15.03 16.96 5.78
C THR A 298 14.60 17.29 7.21
N LEU A 299 13.77 16.47 7.86
CA LEU A 299 13.40 16.67 9.26
C LEU A 299 14.59 16.33 10.17
N PRO A 300 15.14 17.31 10.92
CA PRO A 300 16.19 17.04 11.88
C PRO A 300 15.62 16.45 13.18
N ASN A 301 16.49 15.87 14.00
CA ASN A 301 16.19 15.49 15.38
C ASN A 301 14.99 14.53 15.55
N VAL A 302 14.78 13.63 14.61
CA VAL A 302 13.73 12.62 14.68
C VAL A 302 14.30 11.20 14.62
N ASP A 303 13.69 10.31 15.37
CA ASP A 303 13.82 8.87 15.18
C ASP A 303 12.64 8.35 14.33
N VAL A 304 12.84 7.23 13.62
CA VAL A 304 11.81 6.63 12.75
C VAL A 304 11.64 5.17 13.14
N ALA A 305 10.43 4.80 13.57
CA ALA A 305 10.12 3.46 14.04
C ALA A 305 10.08 2.42 12.90
N PHE A 306 9.30 2.68 11.85
CA PHE A 306 9.21 1.83 10.66
C PHE A 306 9.99 2.49 9.51
N LYS A 307 11.26 2.13 9.40
CA LYS A 307 12.13 2.65 8.35
C LYS A 307 11.72 2.10 6.98
N LYS A 308 11.93 2.90 5.94
CA LYS A 308 11.75 2.44 4.56
C LYS A 308 12.84 1.41 4.25
N GLU A 309 12.43 0.18 4.00
CA GLU A 309 13.31 -0.88 3.57
C GLU A 309 13.45 -0.88 2.06
N HIS A 310 14.67 -0.97 1.56
CA HIS A 310 14.89 -1.27 0.16
C HIS A 310 14.69 -2.77 -0.06
N LEU A 311 13.80 -3.11 -0.98
CA LEU A 311 13.57 -4.49 -1.37
C LEU A 311 14.80 -4.99 -2.15
N LYS A 312 15.63 -5.81 -1.48
CA LYS A 312 16.81 -6.44 -2.08
C LYS A 312 16.42 -7.75 -2.76
N ASN A 313 17.25 -8.16 -3.72
CA ASN A 313 17.07 -9.40 -4.45
C ASN A 313 15.67 -9.51 -5.08
N THR A 314 15.16 -8.42 -5.65
CA THR A 314 14.01 -8.51 -6.55
C THR A 314 14.37 -9.33 -7.78
N PHE A 315 13.39 -9.87 -8.51
CA PHE A 315 13.67 -10.70 -9.68
C PHE A 315 14.69 -10.06 -10.65
N GLY A 316 14.47 -8.77 -11.00
CA GLY A 316 15.34 -8.06 -11.94
C GLY A 316 16.77 -7.90 -11.44
N GLU A 317 16.94 -7.53 -10.18
CA GLU A 317 18.24 -7.41 -9.53
C GLU A 317 18.94 -8.78 -9.48
N TYR A 318 18.25 -9.78 -8.95
CA TYR A 318 18.82 -11.09 -8.72
C TYR A 318 19.30 -11.80 -10.00
N ILE A 319 18.48 -11.82 -11.06
CA ILE A 319 18.90 -12.46 -12.32
C ILE A 319 19.98 -11.65 -13.05
N SER A 320 19.99 -10.32 -12.88
CA SER A 320 21.05 -9.45 -13.40
C SER A 320 22.40 -9.76 -12.74
N ASP A 321 22.43 -9.93 -11.41
CA ASP A 321 23.65 -10.27 -10.66
C ASP A 321 24.20 -11.66 -11.06
N LEU A 322 23.32 -12.55 -11.53
CA LEU A 322 23.70 -13.85 -12.11
C LEU A 322 24.09 -13.77 -13.60
N GLY A 323 24.04 -12.59 -14.21
CA GLY A 323 24.44 -12.37 -15.61
C GLY A 323 23.40 -12.76 -16.67
N TYR A 324 22.12 -12.90 -16.27
CA TYR A 324 21.01 -13.20 -17.18
C TYR A 324 20.49 -11.92 -17.85
N THR A 325 19.94 -12.09 -19.05
CA THR A 325 19.33 -10.99 -19.82
C THR A 325 17.82 -10.99 -19.67
N GLN A 326 17.23 -9.80 -19.57
CA GLN A 326 15.79 -9.64 -19.35
C GLN A 326 15.20 -8.50 -20.18
N LEU A 327 13.91 -8.61 -20.50
CA LEU A 327 13.12 -7.56 -21.13
C LEU A 327 11.91 -7.21 -20.29
N ARG A 328 11.63 -5.90 -20.16
CA ARG A 328 10.39 -5.32 -19.62
C ARG A 328 9.66 -4.64 -20.75
N ILE A 329 8.38 -4.97 -20.94
CA ILE A 329 7.59 -4.40 -22.03
C ILE A 329 6.14 -4.17 -21.58
N ALA A 330 5.65 -2.98 -21.82
CA ALA A 330 4.26 -2.56 -21.64
C ALA A 330 3.97 -1.29 -22.42
N GLU A 331 2.70 -0.95 -22.52
CA GLU A 331 2.30 0.39 -22.94
C GLU A 331 2.36 1.41 -21.78
N THR A 332 2.25 2.72 -22.10
CA THR A 332 2.51 3.84 -21.17
C THR A 332 1.85 3.66 -19.81
N GLU A 333 0.56 3.27 -19.78
CA GLU A 333 -0.24 3.14 -18.55
C GLU A 333 0.35 2.11 -17.56
N LYS A 334 1.02 1.09 -18.07
CA LYS A 334 1.54 -0.02 -17.25
C LYS A 334 3.07 -0.16 -17.30
N TYR A 335 3.76 0.78 -17.94
CA TYR A 335 5.22 0.73 -18.04
C TYR A 335 5.92 0.84 -16.68
N ALA A 336 5.46 1.75 -15.80
CA ALA A 336 5.99 1.86 -14.45
C ALA A 336 5.77 0.59 -13.62
N HIS A 337 4.69 -0.15 -13.91
CA HIS A 337 4.36 -1.38 -13.19
C HIS A 337 5.35 -2.50 -13.49
N VAL A 338 5.72 -2.71 -14.75
CA VAL A 338 6.72 -3.72 -15.14
C VAL A 338 8.17 -3.27 -14.90
N THR A 339 8.42 -2.00 -14.57
CA THR A 339 9.76 -1.45 -14.28
C THR A 339 9.92 -1.04 -12.83
N PHE A 340 9.50 0.15 -12.45
CA PHE A 340 9.68 0.74 -11.12
C PHE A 340 9.07 -0.14 -9.99
N PHE A 341 7.79 -0.48 -10.09
CA PHE A 341 7.11 -1.28 -9.06
C PHE A 341 7.63 -2.72 -9.02
N PHE A 342 7.83 -3.34 -10.17
CA PHE A 342 8.38 -4.70 -10.26
C PHE A 342 9.83 -4.77 -9.72
N ASN A 343 10.58 -3.69 -9.82
CA ASN A 343 11.92 -3.54 -9.23
C ASN A 343 11.89 -3.03 -7.77
N GLY A 344 10.76 -3.16 -7.09
CA GLY A 344 10.64 -2.82 -5.67
C GLY A 344 10.77 -1.32 -5.37
N GLY A 345 10.30 -0.45 -6.26
CA GLY A 345 10.37 1.00 -6.13
C GLY A 345 11.73 1.59 -6.54
N GLN A 346 12.48 0.89 -7.41
CA GLN A 346 13.76 1.35 -7.96
C GLN A 346 13.63 1.74 -9.43
N GLU A 347 13.98 2.98 -9.78
CA GLU A 347 14.04 3.44 -11.18
C GLU A 347 15.22 2.83 -11.96
N LYS A 348 16.20 2.30 -11.24
CA LYS A 348 17.42 1.77 -11.82
C LYS A 348 17.11 0.66 -12.83
N GLN A 349 17.67 0.79 -14.03
CA GLN A 349 17.77 -0.30 -15.01
C GLN A 349 18.97 -1.17 -14.64
N TYR A 350 18.75 -2.47 -14.48
CA TYR A 350 19.81 -3.40 -14.11
C TYR A 350 20.66 -3.81 -15.33
N PRO A 351 21.93 -4.21 -15.14
CA PRO A 351 22.72 -4.78 -16.22
C PRO A 351 21.99 -5.95 -16.91
N GLY A 352 21.96 -5.97 -18.24
CA GLY A 352 21.23 -6.99 -18.99
C GLY A 352 19.71 -6.81 -19.05
N GLU A 353 19.16 -5.75 -18.45
CA GLU A 353 17.75 -5.38 -18.56
C GLU A 353 17.53 -4.42 -19.73
N ASP A 354 16.70 -4.81 -20.70
CA ASP A 354 16.15 -3.89 -21.70
C ASP A 354 14.72 -3.52 -21.37
N ARG A 355 14.29 -2.35 -21.84
CA ARG A 355 12.94 -1.82 -21.63
C ARG A 355 12.34 -1.36 -22.96
N ILE A 356 11.11 -1.80 -23.23
CA ILE A 356 10.32 -1.34 -24.37
C ILE A 356 9.06 -0.67 -23.87
N LEU A 357 8.95 0.62 -24.12
CA LEU A 357 7.75 1.41 -23.89
C LEU A 357 7.00 1.57 -25.22
N VAL A 358 5.72 1.19 -25.23
CA VAL A 358 4.81 1.47 -26.35
C VAL A 358 3.88 2.59 -25.91
N PRO A 359 3.75 3.70 -26.65
CA PRO A 359 2.82 4.77 -26.28
C PRO A 359 1.38 4.28 -26.25
N SER A 360 0.64 4.57 -25.19
CA SER A 360 -0.82 4.36 -25.15
C SER A 360 -1.53 5.32 -26.09
N PRO A 361 -2.71 4.97 -26.63
CA PRO A 361 -3.46 5.84 -27.53
C PRO A 361 -3.91 7.11 -26.81
N LYS A 362 -3.90 8.23 -27.54
CA LYS A 362 -4.30 9.54 -27.01
C LYS A 362 -5.80 9.75 -27.18
N VAL A 363 -6.58 9.00 -26.42
CA VAL A 363 -8.05 9.11 -26.36
C VAL A 363 -8.48 9.67 -24.99
N GLU A 364 -9.69 10.19 -24.89
CA GLU A 364 -10.20 10.74 -23.62
C GLU A 364 -10.44 9.64 -22.59
N THR A 365 -11.06 8.52 -23.03
CA THR A 365 -11.26 7.31 -22.23
C THR A 365 -11.00 6.08 -23.12
N TYR A 366 -10.51 4.98 -22.52
CA TYR A 366 -10.07 3.80 -23.29
C TYR A 366 -11.18 2.93 -23.84
N ASP A 367 -12.44 3.15 -23.46
CA ASP A 367 -13.59 2.54 -24.14
C ASP A 367 -13.78 3.06 -25.58
N MET A 368 -13.21 4.23 -25.91
CA MET A 368 -13.20 4.76 -27.29
C MET A 368 -12.24 3.98 -28.19
N GLN A 369 -11.24 3.30 -27.62
CA GLN A 369 -10.26 2.47 -28.34
C GLN A 369 -9.85 1.27 -27.45
N PRO A 370 -10.73 0.24 -27.29
CA PRO A 370 -10.50 -0.88 -26.37
C PRO A 370 -9.27 -1.74 -26.70
N GLU A 371 -8.86 -1.79 -27.94
CA GLU A 371 -7.62 -2.45 -28.37
C GLU A 371 -6.37 -1.78 -27.82
N MET A 372 -6.44 -0.52 -27.40
CA MET A 372 -5.34 0.28 -26.90
C MET A 372 -4.08 0.10 -27.77
N SER A 373 -2.93 -0.17 -27.19
CA SER A 373 -1.69 -0.46 -27.93
C SER A 373 -1.30 -1.94 -27.94
N ALA A 374 -2.22 -2.84 -27.52
CA ALA A 374 -1.92 -4.27 -27.45
C ALA A 374 -1.44 -4.88 -28.78
N PRO A 375 -1.93 -4.50 -29.98
CA PRO A 375 -1.40 -5.01 -31.25
C PRO A 375 0.09 -4.68 -31.45
N GLU A 376 0.52 -3.43 -31.16
CA GLU A 376 1.92 -3.01 -31.28
C GLU A 376 2.80 -3.65 -30.22
N VAL A 377 2.30 -3.74 -28.97
CA VAL A 377 3.00 -4.48 -27.88
C VAL A 377 3.23 -5.92 -28.28
N THR A 378 2.23 -6.57 -28.89
CA THR A 378 2.31 -7.95 -29.37
C THR A 378 3.36 -8.12 -30.44
N GLU A 379 3.40 -7.25 -31.45
CA GLU A 379 4.41 -7.28 -32.50
C GLU A 379 5.83 -7.18 -31.91
N LYS A 380 6.06 -6.18 -31.07
CA LYS A 380 7.38 -5.95 -30.46
C LYS A 380 7.83 -7.09 -29.55
N VAL A 381 6.92 -7.68 -28.76
CA VAL A 381 7.30 -8.80 -27.88
C VAL A 381 7.55 -10.08 -28.69
N VAL A 382 6.80 -10.33 -29.75
CA VAL A 382 7.04 -11.47 -30.66
C VAL A 382 8.40 -11.33 -31.33
N ASP A 383 8.77 -10.14 -31.81
CA ASP A 383 10.10 -9.85 -32.35
C ASP A 383 11.21 -10.06 -31.31
N ALA A 384 10.98 -9.62 -30.08
CA ALA A 384 11.91 -9.82 -28.96
C ALA A 384 12.11 -11.32 -28.64
N ILE A 385 11.03 -12.11 -28.61
CA ILE A 385 11.07 -13.55 -28.43
C ILE A 385 11.89 -14.20 -29.57
N ASN A 386 11.59 -13.86 -30.82
CA ASN A 386 12.25 -14.39 -32.00
C ASN A 386 13.73 -14.01 -32.11
N SER A 387 14.14 -12.90 -31.49
CA SER A 387 15.55 -12.48 -31.45
C SER A 387 16.44 -13.43 -30.62
N LYS A 388 15.87 -14.24 -29.74
CA LYS A 388 16.59 -15.13 -28.79
C LYS A 388 17.60 -14.41 -27.91
N LYS A 389 17.39 -13.10 -27.69
CA LYS A 389 18.29 -12.27 -26.90
C LYS A 389 18.10 -12.48 -25.40
N TYR A 390 16.88 -12.70 -24.95
CA TYR A 390 16.50 -12.66 -23.54
C TYR A 390 16.33 -14.05 -22.94
N ASP A 391 16.75 -14.18 -21.67
CA ASP A 391 16.51 -15.36 -20.83
C ASP A 391 15.15 -15.21 -20.10
N ALA A 392 14.74 -13.97 -19.78
CA ALA A 392 13.46 -13.67 -19.17
C ALA A 392 12.74 -12.49 -19.85
N ILE A 393 11.41 -12.54 -19.93
CA ILE A 393 10.57 -11.44 -20.43
C ILE A 393 9.41 -11.22 -19.47
N ILE A 394 9.18 -9.97 -19.06
CA ILE A 394 8.02 -9.54 -18.30
C ILE A 394 7.18 -8.61 -19.17
N LEU A 395 5.97 -9.04 -19.47
CA LEU A 395 5.00 -8.33 -20.32
C LEU A 395 3.74 -8.00 -19.53
N ASN A 396 3.21 -6.80 -19.71
CA ASN A 396 1.90 -6.43 -19.24
C ASN A 396 1.02 -5.93 -20.40
N PHE A 397 -0.20 -6.44 -20.46
CA PHE A 397 -1.28 -5.92 -21.29
C PHE A 397 -2.27 -5.15 -20.42
N ALA A 398 -2.45 -3.86 -20.68
CA ALA A 398 -3.20 -2.93 -19.87
C ALA A 398 -4.72 -3.00 -20.06
N ASN A 399 -5.18 -3.59 -21.15
CA ASN A 399 -6.54 -3.42 -21.69
C ASN A 399 -7.64 -3.82 -20.71
N PRO A 400 -7.66 -5.01 -20.05
CA PRO A 400 -8.76 -5.41 -19.20
C PRO A 400 -8.96 -4.45 -18.02
N ASP A 401 -7.89 -3.91 -17.46
CA ASP A 401 -7.96 -2.95 -16.36
C ASP A 401 -8.39 -1.56 -16.83
N MET A 402 -7.67 -1.00 -17.79
CA MET A 402 -7.89 0.39 -18.22
C MET A 402 -9.26 0.60 -18.86
N VAL A 403 -9.73 -0.37 -19.64
CA VAL A 403 -11.09 -0.34 -20.21
C VAL A 403 -12.12 -0.68 -19.14
N GLY A 404 -11.83 -1.61 -18.23
CA GLY A 404 -12.67 -1.95 -17.09
C GLY A 404 -13.06 -0.75 -16.24
N HIS A 405 -12.11 0.15 -15.98
CA HIS A 405 -12.33 1.39 -15.24
C HIS A 405 -13.36 2.34 -15.86
N THR A 406 -13.68 2.18 -17.15
CA THR A 406 -14.69 3.02 -17.82
C THR A 406 -16.14 2.60 -17.48
N GLY A 407 -16.34 1.39 -16.96
CA GLY A 407 -17.67 0.84 -16.69
C GLY A 407 -18.42 0.40 -17.95
N ASN A 408 -17.80 0.49 -19.14
CA ASN A 408 -18.42 0.10 -20.42
C ASN A 408 -18.19 -1.38 -20.70
N LEU A 409 -19.23 -2.21 -20.46
CA LEU A 409 -19.14 -3.67 -20.61
C LEU A 409 -18.81 -4.10 -22.05
N GLU A 410 -19.41 -3.46 -23.06
CA GLU A 410 -19.17 -3.83 -24.48
C GLU A 410 -17.72 -3.55 -24.89
N ALA A 411 -17.18 -2.41 -24.42
CA ALA A 411 -15.77 -2.07 -24.65
C ALA A 411 -14.83 -3.04 -23.91
N ALA A 412 -15.15 -3.41 -22.67
CA ALA A 412 -14.36 -4.37 -21.89
C ALA A 412 -14.35 -5.77 -22.55
N ILE A 413 -15.48 -6.23 -23.10
CA ILE A 413 -15.55 -7.47 -23.90
C ILE A 413 -14.58 -7.39 -25.08
N LYS A 414 -14.61 -6.30 -25.85
CA LYS A 414 -13.72 -6.10 -26.99
C LYS A 414 -12.23 -6.02 -26.57
N ALA A 415 -11.95 -5.42 -25.42
CA ALA A 415 -10.61 -5.39 -24.85
C ALA A 415 -10.09 -6.81 -24.55
N VAL A 416 -10.93 -7.65 -23.92
CA VAL A 416 -10.59 -9.04 -23.61
C VAL A 416 -10.39 -9.88 -24.89
N GLU A 417 -11.23 -9.71 -25.92
CA GLU A 417 -11.07 -10.38 -27.21
C GLU A 417 -9.76 -9.97 -27.94
N THR A 418 -9.38 -8.71 -27.84
CA THR A 418 -8.10 -8.22 -28.36
C THR A 418 -6.92 -8.88 -27.66
N ILE A 419 -7.00 -9.02 -26.33
CA ILE A 419 -5.98 -9.70 -25.54
C ILE A 419 -5.91 -11.19 -25.87
N ASP A 420 -7.04 -11.86 -26.07
CA ASP A 420 -7.06 -13.26 -26.49
C ASP A 420 -6.28 -13.49 -27.79
N ALA A 421 -6.48 -12.64 -28.78
CA ALA A 421 -5.74 -12.70 -30.06
C ALA A 421 -4.23 -12.46 -29.85
N SER A 422 -3.86 -11.57 -28.94
CA SER A 422 -2.46 -11.27 -28.58
C SER A 422 -1.82 -12.44 -27.84
N VAL A 423 -2.52 -13.06 -26.88
CA VAL A 423 -2.10 -14.28 -26.17
C VAL A 423 -1.78 -15.39 -27.17
N GLY A 424 -2.65 -15.63 -28.16
CA GLY A 424 -2.44 -16.65 -29.18
C GLY A 424 -1.09 -16.47 -29.90
N LYS A 425 -0.78 -15.28 -30.37
CA LYS A 425 0.47 -14.96 -31.09
C LYS A 425 1.71 -15.12 -30.20
N VAL A 426 1.65 -14.66 -28.96
CA VAL A 426 2.76 -14.78 -28.02
C VAL A 426 3.02 -16.24 -27.65
N VAL A 427 1.97 -17.02 -27.39
CA VAL A 427 2.06 -18.45 -27.11
C VAL A 427 2.72 -19.21 -28.28
N GLU A 428 2.33 -18.90 -29.52
CA GLU A 428 2.95 -19.50 -30.71
C GLU A 428 4.45 -19.18 -30.78
N ALA A 429 4.84 -17.92 -30.54
CA ALA A 429 6.25 -17.51 -30.58
C ALA A 429 7.08 -18.17 -29.45
N VAL A 430 6.55 -18.25 -28.23
CA VAL A 430 7.22 -18.92 -27.08
C VAL A 430 7.38 -20.41 -27.34
N ASN A 431 6.34 -21.07 -27.83
CA ASN A 431 6.40 -22.50 -28.17
C ASN A 431 7.42 -22.81 -29.25
N ALA A 432 7.55 -21.95 -30.28
CA ALA A 432 8.57 -22.07 -31.33
C ALA A 432 10.01 -21.99 -30.79
N GLN A 433 10.22 -21.39 -29.61
CA GLN A 433 11.50 -21.34 -28.91
C GLN A 433 11.66 -22.44 -27.84
N ASN A 434 10.70 -23.34 -27.69
CA ASN A 434 10.59 -24.27 -26.57
C ASN A 434 10.65 -23.54 -25.21
N GLY A 435 10.13 -22.31 -25.15
CA GLY A 435 10.07 -21.48 -23.96
C GLY A 435 9.04 -21.97 -22.94
N VAL A 436 9.01 -21.36 -21.76
CA VAL A 436 7.95 -21.52 -20.78
C VAL A 436 7.30 -20.17 -20.56
N LEU A 437 5.97 -20.14 -20.59
CA LEU A 437 5.18 -18.94 -20.38
C LEU A 437 4.21 -19.12 -19.22
N MET A 438 4.25 -18.22 -18.27
CA MET A 438 3.27 -18.03 -17.22
C MET A 438 2.33 -16.89 -17.64
N ILE A 439 1.01 -17.16 -17.74
CA ILE A 439 -0.01 -16.17 -18.02
C ILE A 439 -0.83 -15.98 -16.76
N THR A 440 -0.93 -14.75 -16.28
CA THR A 440 -1.66 -14.41 -15.05
C THR A 440 -2.22 -12.99 -15.11
N ALA A 441 -2.78 -12.51 -14.01
CA ALA A 441 -3.10 -11.11 -13.78
C ALA A 441 -2.55 -10.67 -12.42
N ASP A 442 -2.59 -9.39 -12.15
CA ASP A 442 -2.11 -8.79 -10.91
C ASP A 442 -3.24 -8.42 -9.94
N HIS A 443 -4.46 -8.28 -10.43
CA HIS A 443 -5.73 -8.12 -9.71
C HIS A 443 -6.90 -8.37 -10.66
N GLY A 444 -8.14 -8.37 -10.13
CA GLY A 444 -9.36 -8.41 -10.92
C GLY A 444 -9.95 -7.01 -11.16
N ASN A 445 -10.67 -6.86 -12.26
CA ASN A 445 -11.44 -5.67 -12.64
C ASN A 445 -12.59 -6.05 -13.59
N CYS A 446 -12.25 -6.41 -14.86
CA CYS A 446 -13.23 -6.57 -15.93
C CYS A 446 -14.10 -7.84 -15.82
N GLU A 447 -13.80 -8.76 -14.92
CA GLU A 447 -14.67 -9.91 -14.63
C GLU A 447 -15.90 -9.53 -13.79
N GLN A 448 -15.99 -8.25 -13.35
CA GLN A 448 -17.16 -7.74 -12.63
C GLN A 448 -17.38 -6.25 -12.98
N MET A 449 -18.12 -6.00 -14.06
CA MET A 449 -18.43 -4.66 -14.56
C MET A 449 -19.75 -4.09 -14.00
N ILE A 450 -20.43 -4.81 -13.10
CA ILE A 450 -21.70 -4.42 -12.48
C ILE A 450 -21.60 -4.64 -10.97
N ASP A 451 -22.06 -3.68 -10.19
CA ASP A 451 -22.32 -3.88 -8.77
C ASP A 451 -23.59 -4.74 -8.62
N TYR A 452 -23.44 -5.94 -8.07
CA TYR A 452 -24.54 -6.90 -7.96
C TYR A 452 -25.65 -6.49 -6.99
N LYS A 453 -25.43 -5.47 -6.15
CA LYS A 453 -26.42 -4.96 -5.19
C LYS A 453 -27.25 -3.82 -5.79
N THR A 454 -26.60 -2.94 -6.53
CA THR A 454 -27.24 -1.74 -7.08
C THR A 454 -27.63 -1.88 -8.55
N GLY A 455 -26.96 -2.79 -9.29
CA GLY A 455 -27.10 -2.92 -10.74
C GLY A 455 -26.36 -1.81 -11.54
N GLU A 456 -25.70 -0.90 -10.87
CA GLU A 456 -24.95 0.18 -11.49
C GLU A 456 -23.59 -0.31 -12.04
N PRO A 457 -22.96 0.42 -12.98
CA PRO A 457 -21.61 0.09 -13.44
C PRO A 457 -20.60 0.03 -12.28
N HIS A 458 -19.81 -1.04 -12.25
CA HIS A 458 -18.69 -1.20 -11.32
C HIS A 458 -17.39 -0.87 -12.03
N THR A 459 -16.66 0.13 -11.55
CA THR A 459 -15.45 0.65 -12.16
C THR A 459 -14.19 0.46 -11.30
N ALA A 460 -14.33 -0.15 -10.13
CA ALA A 460 -13.24 -0.43 -9.21
C ALA A 460 -12.67 -1.83 -9.43
N HIS A 461 -11.48 -2.08 -8.86
CA HIS A 461 -10.92 -3.42 -8.80
C HIS A 461 -11.79 -4.34 -7.94
N THR A 462 -11.55 -5.65 -8.04
CA THR A 462 -12.25 -6.67 -7.27
C THR A 462 -11.33 -7.37 -6.29
N THR A 463 -11.91 -8.14 -5.38
CA THR A 463 -11.17 -9.06 -4.50
C THR A 463 -11.09 -10.48 -5.07
N ASN A 464 -11.58 -10.70 -6.30
CA ASN A 464 -11.57 -11.99 -6.95
C ASN A 464 -10.13 -12.49 -7.18
N PRO A 465 -9.89 -13.82 -7.15
CA PRO A 465 -8.60 -14.38 -7.55
C PRO A 465 -8.35 -14.18 -9.05
N VAL A 466 -7.11 -14.36 -9.45
CA VAL A 466 -6.68 -14.29 -10.85
C VAL A 466 -6.20 -15.65 -11.34
N PRO A 467 -6.22 -15.94 -12.65
CA PRO A 467 -5.72 -17.21 -13.18
C PRO A 467 -4.19 -17.26 -13.20
N LEU A 468 -3.65 -18.47 -13.14
CA LEU A 468 -2.31 -18.78 -13.62
C LEU A 468 -2.40 -19.95 -14.59
N ILE A 469 -1.93 -19.75 -15.83
CA ILE A 469 -1.83 -20.77 -16.87
C ILE A 469 -0.34 -20.98 -17.16
N LEU A 470 0.13 -22.23 -17.12
CA LEU A 470 1.53 -22.59 -17.38
C LEU A 470 1.66 -23.28 -18.73
N VAL A 471 2.23 -22.60 -19.72
CA VAL A 471 2.46 -23.11 -21.08
C VAL A 471 3.88 -23.64 -21.23
N GLY A 472 4.06 -24.79 -21.90
CA GLY A 472 5.36 -25.41 -22.15
C GLY A 472 5.87 -26.34 -21.04
N MET A 473 4.98 -26.70 -20.08
CA MET A 473 5.21 -27.69 -19.02
C MET A 473 3.92 -28.49 -18.76
N ASP A 474 3.45 -29.22 -19.75
CA ASP A 474 2.10 -29.81 -19.81
C ASP A 474 1.82 -30.85 -18.70
N ASN A 475 2.85 -31.45 -18.12
CA ASN A 475 2.72 -32.46 -17.05
C ASN A 475 2.81 -31.86 -15.64
N ALA A 476 3.10 -30.57 -15.52
CA ALA A 476 3.26 -29.94 -14.21
C ALA A 476 1.96 -29.96 -13.41
N LYS A 477 2.03 -30.24 -12.12
CA LYS A 477 0.92 -30.04 -11.19
C LYS A 477 1.13 -28.76 -10.42
N LEU A 478 0.09 -27.94 -10.34
CA LEU A 478 0.11 -26.65 -9.69
C LEU A 478 -0.74 -26.66 -8.42
N ARG A 479 -0.26 -25.96 -7.38
CA ARG A 479 -1.07 -25.57 -6.21
C ARG A 479 -1.65 -24.19 -6.40
N GLU A 480 -2.68 -23.84 -5.65
CA GLU A 480 -3.09 -22.44 -5.48
C GLU A 480 -1.95 -21.65 -4.82
N GLY A 481 -1.87 -20.36 -5.16
CA GLY A 481 -0.81 -19.48 -4.69
C GLY A 481 -1.24 -18.04 -4.54
N LYS A 482 -0.26 -17.18 -4.36
CA LYS A 482 -0.40 -15.72 -4.29
C LYS A 482 0.60 -15.07 -5.24
N LEU A 483 0.45 -13.78 -5.51
CA LEU A 483 1.33 -13.06 -6.45
C LEU A 483 2.82 -13.16 -6.08
N ALA A 484 3.13 -13.19 -4.80
CA ALA A 484 4.50 -13.37 -4.29
C ALA A 484 5.16 -14.71 -4.67
N ASP A 485 4.38 -15.71 -5.09
CA ASP A 485 4.85 -17.03 -5.46
C ASP A 485 5.29 -17.12 -6.94
N LEU A 486 4.93 -16.12 -7.77
CA LEU A 486 5.20 -16.14 -9.20
C LEU A 486 6.70 -16.07 -9.53
N THR A 487 7.44 -15.14 -8.92
CA THR A 487 8.90 -15.06 -9.13
C THR A 487 9.66 -16.27 -8.63
N PRO A 488 9.41 -16.84 -7.43
CA PRO A 488 9.97 -18.14 -7.04
C PRO A 488 9.70 -19.25 -8.05
N THR A 489 8.50 -19.27 -8.67
CA THR A 489 8.15 -20.22 -9.73
C THR A 489 8.97 -19.98 -11.00
N MET A 490 9.13 -18.72 -11.42
CA MET A 490 10.00 -18.38 -12.55
C MET A 490 11.44 -18.84 -12.33
N LEU A 491 12.00 -18.56 -11.14
CA LEU A 491 13.37 -19.00 -10.80
C LEU A 491 13.51 -20.52 -10.84
N GLU A 492 12.51 -21.27 -10.36
CA GLU A 492 12.51 -22.73 -10.46
C GLU A 492 12.47 -23.21 -11.92
N ILE A 493 11.67 -22.57 -12.79
CA ILE A 493 11.63 -22.87 -14.23
C ILE A 493 12.99 -22.58 -14.88
N MET A 494 13.67 -21.51 -14.47
CA MET A 494 15.02 -21.16 -14.93
C MET A 494 16.11 -22.05 -14.35
N GLY A 495 15.79 -22.94 -13.40
CA GLY A 495 16.77 -23.79 -12.71
C GLY A 495 17.65 -23.00 -11.72
N LEU A 496 17.19 -21.88 -11.23
CA LEU A 496 17.90 -21.00 -10.30
C LEU A 496 17.46 -21.23 -8.85
N LYS A 497 18.40 -21.07 -7.93
CA LYS A 497 18.08 -21.11 -6.49
C LYS A 497 17.37 -19.81 -6.10
N LYS A 498 16.31 -19.90 -5.35
CA LYS A 498 15.61 -18.77 -4.77
C LYS A 498 16.47 -18.07 -3.70
N PRO A 499 16.64 -16.73 -3.71
CA PRO A 499 17.33 -16.00 -2.64
C PRO A 499 16.50 -16.03 -1.33
N GLU A 500 17.18 -15.85 -0.20
CA GLU A 500 16.56 -15.97 1.14
C GLU A 500 15.49 -14.91 1.41
N GLU A 501 15.65 -13.73 0.84
CA GLU A 501 14.69 -12.62 0.97
C GLU A 501 13.34 -12.92 0.32
N MET A 502 13.28 -13.80 -0.65
CA MET A 502 12.02 -14.23 -1.27
C MET A 502 11.35 -15.28 -0.38
N THR A 503 10.27 -14.88 0.30
CA THR A 503 9.48 -15.78 1.16
C THR A 503 8.36 -16.50 0.44
N GLY A 504 8.07 -16.14 -0.81
CA GLY A 504 7.18 -16.88 -1.69
C GLY A 504 7.75 -18.26 -2.02
N GLU A 505 6.90 -19.18 -2.45
CA GLU A 505 7.28 -20.55 -2.78
C GLU A 505 6.79 -20.90 -4.18
N SER A 506 7.50 -21.77 -4.87
CA SER A 506 7.06 -22.21 -6.19
C SER A 506 5.65 -22.82 -6.15
N ILE A 507 4.87 -22.50 -7.17
CA ILE A 507 3.51 -23.02 -7.37
C ILE A 507 3.55 -24.42 -7.99
N ILE A 508 4.67 -24.82 -8.60
CA ILE A 508 4.86 -26.15 -9.18
C ILE A 508 5.13 -27.15 -8.07
N VAL A 509 4.28 -28.18 -7.94
CA VAL A 509 4.42 -29.25 -6.94
C VAL A 509 4.99 -30.54 -7.52
N GLU A 510 4.77 -30.79 -8.83
CA GLU A 510 5.35 -31.89 -9.60
C GLU A 510 5.64 -31.41 -11.03
N LYS A 511 6.75 -31.89 -11.63
CA LYS A 511 7.16 -31.54 -13.02
C LYS A 511 6.83 -32.64 -14.00
#